data_2346b4cc66a9367411db0aa87e8c5053
#
_entry.id   2346b4cc66a9367411db0aa87e8c5053
#
_cell.length_a   1.000
_cell.length_b   1.000
_cell.length_c   1.000
_cell.angle_alpha   90.00
_cell.angle_beta   90.00
_cell.angle_gamma   90.00
#
_symmetry.space_group_name_H-M   'P 1'
#
loop_
_entity.id
_entity.type
_entity.pdbx_description
1 polymer ?
#
loop_
_entity_poly.entity_id
_entity_poly.type
_entity_poly.pdbx_seq_one_letter_code
_entity_poly.pdbx_strand_id
1 'polypeptide(L)'
;MWNEKLKGLRATAAGMGIVLTFLLQSGSACWAGTDSVVPSVEELRVDIQTLKQEAARLEEENQGLRNMLKVLDDDEVYLVVDTEGNRLTMRQGDRVLLTTKVGTGSRQVVKEETGRDWYFESPTGSLTVLGKERNPVWIRTDWSYAEENMPVPPENDPERIVRGVLGKYALLLGNGYKIHGTKWTRLLGTHFTHGCVSVGDKDLETRYRTVKIGTKVYIY
;
A
#
# COMPACT_ATOMS: atom_id res chain seq x y z
N MET A 1 16.04 16.63 5.16
CA MET A 1 15.66 18.05 5.03
C MET A 1 14.29 18.18 4.33
N TRP A 2 13.25 17.48 4.83
CA TRP A 2 11.89 17.48 4.23
C TRP A 2 10.77 17.77 5.26
N ASN A 3 11.11 18.28 6.44
CA ASN A 3 10.17 18.32 7.57
C ASN A 3 9.77 19.73 8.06
N GLU A 4 10.02 20.80 7.29
CA GLU A 4 9.72 22.18 7.71
C GLU A 4 8.64 22.90 6.89
N LYS A 5 8.07 22.30 5.83
CA LYS A 5 7.08 22.99 4.97
C LYS A 5 5.61 22.66 5.26
N LEU A 6 5.31 21.84 6.25
CA LEU A 6 3.92 21.46 6.59
C LEU A 6 3.34 22.14 7.85
N LYS A 7 3.98 23.19 8.37
CA LYS A 7 3.48 23.89 9.57
C LYS A 7 2.49 25.04 9.29
N GLY A 8 1.95 25.16 8.10
CA GLY A 8 1.11 26.29 7.68
C GLY A 8 -0.37 26.01 7.41
N LEU A 9 -0.83 24.78 7.36
CA LEU A 9 -2.26 24.51 7.16
C LEU A 9 -2.91 24.02 8.46
N ARG A 10 -3.34 24.96 9.30
CA ARG A 10 -4.36 24.69 10.31
C ARG A 10 -5.73 24.86 9.64
N ALA A 11 -6.31 23.76 9.19
CA ALA A 11 -7.74 23.73 8.89
C ALA A 11 -8.51 23.83 10.20
N THR A 12 -9.15 24.96 10.47
CA THR A 12 -10.16 25.09 11.52
C THR A 12 -11.46 24.47 11.02
N ALA A 13 -11.64 23.18 11.28
CA ALA A 13 -12.96 22.58 11.17
C ALA A 13 -13.75 22.98 12.40
N ALA A 14 -14.59 24.01 12.28
CA ALA A 14 -15.62 24.34 13.27
C ALA A 14 -16.75 23.32 13.14
N GLY A 15 -16.79 22.35 14.07
CA GLY A 15 -17.88 21.40 14.17
C GLY A 15 -19.16 22.07 14.65
N MET A 16 -20.22 21.92 13.88
CA MET A 16 -21.57 22.29 14.26
C MET A 16 -22.15 21.20 15.17
N GLY A 17 -22.09 21.44 16.48
CA GLY A 17 -22.82 20.64 17.47
C GLY A 17 -24.08 21.38 17.89
N ILE A 18 -25.25 20.92 17.45
CA ILE A 18 -26.54 21.39 17.96
C ILE A 18 -26.84 20.63 19.27
N VAL A 19 -26.80 21.32 20.39
CA VAL A 19 -27.38 20.82 21.65
C VAL A 19 -28.61 21.68 21.95
N LEU A 20 -29.78 21.07 21.79
CA LEU A 20 -31.05 21.64 22.17
C LEU A 20 -31.32 21.26 23.63
N THR A 21 -31.16 22.18 24.56
CA THR A 21 -31.66 22.03 25.95
C THR A 21 -32.65 23.12 26.25
N PHE A 22 -33.92 22.71 26.41
CA PHE A 22 -34.97 23.54 26.93
C PHE A 22 -34.80 23.75 28.46
N LEU A 23 -34.66 24.98 28.91
CA LEU A 23 -34.95 25.41 30.27
C LEU A 23 -35.64 26.77 30.23
N LEU A 24 -36.91 26.75 30.54
CA LEU A 24 -37.72 27.93 30.85
C LEU A 24 -37.24 28.49 32.19
N GLN A 25 -36.64 29.68 32.21
CA GLN A 25 -36.72 30.58 33.38
C GLN A 25 -36.57 32.02 32.89
N SER A 26 -37.53 32.83 33.37
CA SER A 26 -37.67 34.27 33.22
C SER A 26 -36.41 35.02 33.64
N GLY A 27 -35.87 35.83 32.77
CA GLY A 27 -34.79 36.75 33.07
C GLY A 27 -34.31 37.43 31.81
N SER A 28 -34.45 38.74 31.72
CA SER A 28 -33.95 39.57 30.63
C SER A 28 -32.47 39.31 30.38
N ALA A 29 -32.12 38.44 29.49
CA ALA A 29 -30.76 38.24 29.01
C ALA A 29 -30.61 39.02 27.72
N CYS A 30 -29.78 40.06 27.75
CA CYS A 30 -29.20 40.68 26.58
C CYS A 30 -28.58 39.59 25.72
N TRP A 31 -29.11 39.35 24.55
CA TRP A 31 -28.45 38.55 23.51
C TRP A 31 -27.23 39.33 23.03
N ALA A 32 -26.06 39.04 23.61
CA ALA A 32 -24.82 39.36 22.94
C ALA A 32 -24.79 38.48 21.70
N GLY A 33 -25.05 39.06 20.53
CA GLY A 33 -24.97 38.37 19.26
C GLY A 33 -23.58 37.81 19.11
N THR A 34 -23.48 36.48 18.99
CA THR A 34 -22.32 35.88 18.32
C THR A 34 -22.43 36.32 16.88
N ASP A 35 -21.66 37.34 16.49
CA ASP A 35 -21.44 37.67 15.09
C ASP A 35 -20.79 36.45 14.44
N SER A 36 -21.63 35.54 13.95
CA SER A 36 -21.22 34.62 12.95
C SER A 36 -20.98 35.47 11.71
N VAL A 37 -19.71 35.79 11.47
CA VAL A 37 -19.29 36.47 10.23
C VAL A 37 -19.58 35.54 9.08
N VAL A 38 -20.81 35.62 8.56
CA VAL A 38 -21.15 34.97 7.32
C VAL A 38 -20.45 35.77 6.21
N PRO A 39 -19.50 35.17 5.47
CA PRO A 39 -18.80 35.91 4.42
C PRO A 39 -19.79 36.48 3.41
N SER A 40 -19.54 37.68 2.95
CA SER A 40 -20.38 38.32 1.94
C SER A 40 -20.33 37.55 0.63
N VAL A 41 -21.36 37.69 -0.18
CA VAL A 41 -21.40 37.05 -1.52
C VAL A 41 -20.18 37.45 -2.37
N GLU A 42 -19.69 38.67 -2.17
CA GLU A 42 -18.53 39.17 -2.91
C GLU A 42 -17.23 38.51 -2.43
N GLU A 43 -17.04 38.32 -1.14
CA GLU A 43 -15.90 37.56 -0.56
C GLU A 43 -15.91 36.12 -1.07
N LEU A 44 -17.07 35.46 -1.06
CA LEU A 44 -17.19 34.10 -1.61
C LEU A 44 -16.88 34.02 -3.12
N ARG A 45 -17.23 35.06 -3.87
CA ARG A 45 -16.89 35.13 -5.29
C ARG A 45 -15.37 35.24 -5.53
N VAL A 46 -14.70 36.05 -4.72
CA VAL A 46 -13.24 36.21 -4.78
C VAL A 46 -12.56 34.88 -4.42
N ASP A 47 -13.04 34.21 -3.36
CA ASP A 47 -12.50 32.91 -2.96
C ASP A 47 -12.68 31.85 -4.04
N ILE A 48 -13.87 31.78 -4.65
CA ILE A 48 -14.14 30.87 -5.79
C ILE A 48 -13.21 31.16 -6.96
N GLN A 49 -12.97 32.42 -7.26
CA GLN A 49 -12.07 32.80 -8.36
C GLN A 49 -10.62 32.39 -8.06
N THR A 50 -10.18 32.61 -6.82
CA THR A 50 -8.85 32.22 -6.35
C THR A 50 -8.66 30.70 -6.39
N LEU A 51 -9.65 29.95 -5.90
CA LEU A 51 -9.61 28.48 -5.93
C LEU A 51 -9.61 27.93 -7.37
N LYS A 52 -10.34 28.55 -8.28
CA LYS A 52 -10.30 28.17 -9.71
C LYS A 52 -8.93 28.41 -10.34
N GLN A 53 -8.29 29.53 -10.02
CA GLN A 53 -6.94 29.83 -10.51
C GLN A 53 -5.93 28.83 -9.96
N GLU A 54 -6.00 28.49 -8.67
CA GLU A 54 -5.12 27.52 -8.05
C GLU A 54 -5.34 26.10 -8.61
N ALA A 55 -6.59 25.70 -8.83
CA ALA A 55 -6.93 24.44 -9.48
C ALA A 55 -6.33 24.36 -10.90
N ALA A 56 -6.47 25.41 -11.70
CA ALA A 56 -5.88 25.46 -13.03
C ALA A 56 -4.35 25.37 -13.02
N ARG A 57 -3.70 26.07 -12.07
CA ARG A 57 -2.25 25.99 -11.87
C ARG A 57 -1.79 24.58 -11.49
N LEU A 58 -2.49 23.94 -10.57
CA LEU A 58 -2.17 22.57 -10.15
C LEU A 58 -2.42 21.55 -11.27
N GLU A 59 -3.41 21.74 -12.10
CA GLU A 59 -3.66 20.90 -13.29
C GLU A 59 -2.52 21.04 -14.30
N GLU A 60 -2.03 22.26 -14.56
CA GLU A 60 -0.89 22.50 -15.44
C GLU A 60 0.40 21.87 -14.90
N GLU A 61 0.67 22.04 -13.59
CA GLU A 61 1.82 21.41 -12.93
C GLU A 61 1.75 19.88 -12.99
N ASN A 62 0.59 19.29 -12.71
CA ASN A 62 0.35 17.87 -12.83
C ASN A 62 0.55 17.35 -14.26
N GLN A 63 0.08 18.12 -15.26
CA GLN A 63 0.29 17.75 -16.65
C GLN A 63 1.78 17.82 -17.03
N GLY A 64 2.50 18.82 -16.54
CA GLY A 64 3.95 18.94 -16.70
C GLY A 64 4.70 17.74 -16.11
N LEU A 65 4.38 17.38 -14.87
CA LEU A 65 4.96 16.21 -14.19
C LEU A 65 4.65 14.91 -14.91
N ARG A 66 3.42 14.73 -15.40
CA ARG A 66 3.03 13.55 -16.20
C ARG A 66 3.80 13.46 -17.51
N ASN A 67 4.02 14.59 -18.18
CA ASN A 67 4.81 14.63 -19.42
C ASN A 67 6.28 14.29 -19.16
N MET A 68 6.85 14.78 -18.06
CA MET A 68 8.23 14.41 -17.66
C MET A 68 8.33 12.91 -17.33
N LEU A 69 7.35 12.35 -16.63
CA LEU A 69 7.30 10.91 -16.35
C LEU A 69 7.18 10.09 -17.64
N LYS A 70 6.40 10.56 -18.63
CA LYS A 70 6.30 9.90 -19.94
C LYS A 70 7.63 9.83 -20.67
N VAL A 71 8.41 10.88 -20.64
CA VAL A 71 9.75 10.92 -21.29
C VAL A 71 10.72 9.93 -20.63
N LEU A 72 10.50 9.62 -19.33
CA LEU A 72 11.37 8.74 -18.57
C LEU A 72 10.99 7.24 -18.62
N ASP A 73 9.74 6.90 -19.03
CA ASP A 73 9.20 5.54 -18.77
C ASP A 73 8.09 5.09 -19.76
N ASP A 74 8.16 5.48 -21.02
CA ASP A 74 6.98 5.40 -21.92
C ASP A 74 6.54 3.99 -22.33
N ASP A 75 7.34 2.91 -22.16
CA ASP A 75 6.99 1.57 -22.67
C ASP A 75 7.26 0.41 -21.72
N GLU A 76 7.83 0.64 -20.54
CA GLU A 76 8.17 -0.47 -19.65
C GLU A 76 6.99 -0.92 -18.79
N VAL A 77 6.83 -2.24 -18.71
CA VAL A 77 5.87 -2.84 -17.77
C VAL A 77 6.43 -2.77 -16.36
N TYR A 78 5.58 -2.40 -15.41
CA TYR A 78 5.90 -2.44 -13.99
C TYR A 78 4.75 -3.00 -13.16
N LEU A 79 5.07 -3.40 -11.93
CA LEU A 79 4.11 -3.94 -10.99
C LEU A 79 3.88 -2.95 -9.83
N VAL A 80 2.65 -2.88 -9.38
CA VAL A 80 2.26 -2.08 -8.21
C VAL A 80 1.50 -2.97 -7.25
N VAL A 81 1.98 -3.08 -6.02
CA VAL A 81 1.34 -3.82 -4.93
C VAL A 81 0.80 -2.80 -3.93
N ASP A 82 -0.51 -2.76 -3.83
CA ASP A 82 -1.25 -2.08 -2.77
C ASP A 82 -1.43 -3.08 -1.62
N THR A 83 -0.67 -2.88 -0.54
CA THR A 83 -0.72 -3.79 0.62
C THR A 83 -1.98 -3.59 1.44
N GLU A 84 -2.55 -2.40 1.51
CA GLU A 84 -3.80 -2.15 2.24
C GLU A 84 -5.00 -2.76 1.52
N GLY A 85 -5.09 -2.54 0.20
CA GLY A 85 -6.15 -3.10 -0.62
C GLY A 85 -5.92 -4.56 -1.02
N ASN A 86 -4.76 -5.15 -0.69
CA ASN A 86 -4.36 -6.50 -1.09
C ASN A 86 -4.55 -6.73 -2.59
N ARG A 87 -3.95 -5.85 -3.40
CA ARG A 87 -4.04 -5.85 -4.86
C ARG A 87 -2.68 -5.77 -5.53
N LEU A 88 -2.53 -6.52 -6.61
CA LEU A 88 -1.39 -6.45 -7.51
C LEU A 88 -1.88 -5.96 -8.87
N THR A 89 -1.37 -4.82 -9.30
CA THR A 89 -1.66 -4.22 -10.61
C THR A 89 -0.42 -4.28 -11.48
N MET A 90 -0.55 -4.77 -12.71
CA MET A 90 0.46 -4.67 -13.76
C MET A 90 0.11 -3.50 -14.65
N ARG A 91 1.05 -2.60 -14.86
CA ARG A 91 0.89 -1.37 -15.64
C ARG A 91 1.95 -1.26 -16.73
N GLN A 92 1.64 -0.48 -17.74
CA GLN A 92 2.57 -0.01 -18.77
C GLN A 92 2.29 1.48 -18.97
N GLY A 93 3.20 2.32 -18.54
CA GLY A 93 2.92 3.75 -18.42
C GLY A 93 1.64 3.99 -17.58
N ASP A 94 0.74 4.80 -18.07
CA ASP A 94 -0.55 5.10 -17.42
C ASP A 94 -1.61 4.01 -17.60
N ARG A 95 -1.36 2.99 -18.42
CA ARG A 95 -2.34 1.94 -18.71
C ARG A 95 -2.30 0.83 -17.67
N VAL A 96 -3.45 0.49 -17.11
CA VAL A 96 -3.62 -0.72 -16.31
C VAL A 96 -3.81 -1.90 -17.26
N LEU A 97 -2.91 -2.88 -17.21
CA LEU A 97 -2.99 -4.10 -18.00
C LEU A 97 -3.79 -5.19 -17.29
N LEU A 98 -3.48 -5.41 -16.02
CA LEU A 98 -4.11 -6.46 -15.20
C LEU A 98 -4.15 -6.03 -13.73
N THR A 99 -5.24 -6.33 -13.04
CA THR A 99 -5.35 -6.19 -11.58
C THR A 99 -5.89 -7.49 -11.00
N THR A 100 -5.33 -7.92 -9.86
CA THR A 100 -5.80 -9.12 -9.15
C THR A 100 -5.69 -8.95 -7.64
N LYS A 101 -6.48 -9.74 -6.90
CA LYS A 101 -6.32 -9.84 -5.45
C LYS A 101 -5.09 -10.65 -5.10
N VAL A 102 -4.39 -10.25 -4.06
CA VAL A 102 -3.19 -10.91 -3.55
C VAL A 102 -3.28 -11.12 -2.04
N GLY A 103 -2.42 -11.96 -1.50
CA GLY A 103 -2.16 -11.99 -0.07
C GLY A 103 -0.87 -11.24 0.22
N THR A 104 -0.87 -10.45 1.27
CA THR A 104 0.29 -9.69 1.74
C THR A 104 0.65 -10.05 3.18
N GLY A 105 1.70 -9.46 3.73
CA GLY A 105 2.18 -9.72 5.09
C GLY A 105 1.07 -9.60 6.14
N SER A 106 1.02 -10.55 7.07
CA SER A 106 -0.02 -10.66 8.11
C SER A 106 0.06 -9.57 9.17
N ARG A 107 1.17 -8.82 9.21
CA ARG A 107 1.48 -7.81 10.23
C ARG A 107 1.59 -8.40 11.65
N GLN A 108 1.69 -9.72 11.76
CA GLN A 108 1.92 -10.39 13.02
C GLN A 108 3.38 -10.30 13.42
N VAL A 109 3.62 -10.42 14.72
CA VAL A 109 4.97 -10.52 15.30
C VAL A 109 5.07 -11.87 15.96
N VAL A 110 6.05 -12.67 15.53
CA VAL A 110 6.42 -13.91 16.23
C VAL A 110 7.64 -13.61 17.11
N LYS A 111 7.50 -13.90 18.39
CA LYS A 111 8.56 -13.70 19.38
C LYS A 111 9.17 -15.05 19.71
N GLU A 112 10.49 -15.12 19.69
CA GLU A 112 11.24 -16.27 20.14
C GLU A 112 11.71 -16.06 21.59
N GLU A 113 11.78 -17.13 22.38
CA GLU A 113 12.30 -17.07 23.75
C GLU A 113 13.76 -16.57 23.82
N THR A 114 14.50 -16.71 22.73
CA THR A 114 15.90 -16.22 22.59
C THR A 114 15.99 -14.70 22.39
N GLY A 115 14.84 -13.98 22.26
CA GLY A 115 14.78 -12.54 22.13
C GLY A 115 14.83 -12.03 20.68
N ARG A 116 14.68 -12.91 19.69
CA ARG A 116 14.53 -12.51 18.28
C ARG A 116 13.04 -12.32 17.97
N ASP A 117 12.69 -11.15 17.44
CA ASP A 117 11.35 -10.85 16.95
C ASP A 117 11.32 -10.89 15.43
N TRP A 118 10.32 -11.55 14.84
CA TRP A 118 10.07 -11.54 13.40
C TRP A 118 8.77 -10.77 13.09
N TYR A 119 8.90 -9.78 12.24
CA TYR A 119 7.79 -8.94 11.78
C TYR A 119 7.38 -9.41 10.39
N PHE A 120 6.12 -9.82 10.25
CA PHE A 120 5.59 -10.38 9.00
C PHE A 120 4.90 -9.31 8.16
N GLU A 121 5.69 -8.33 7.70
CA GLU A 121 5.22 -7.25 6.85
C GLU A 121 5.78 -7.41 5.43
N SER A 122 4.95 -7.06 4.43
CA SER A 122 5.47 -6.92 3.07
C SER A 122 6.39 -5.70 3.01
N PRO A 123 7.53 -5.80 2.31
CA PRO A 123 8.44 -4.66 2.18
C PRO A 123 7.74 -3.54 1.42
N THR A 124 8.00 -2.29 1.79
CA THR A 124 7.50 -1.12 1.07
C THR A 124 8.61 -0.44 0.29
N GLY A 125 8.23 0.32 -0.74
CA GLY A 125 9.16 1.08 -1.59
C GLY A 125 9.29 0.53 -3.00
N SER A 126 10.41 0.88 -3.65
CA SER A 126 10.71 0.46 -5.02
C SER A 126 11.68 -0.70 -5.02
N LEU A 127 11.21 -1.84 -5.47
CA LEU A 127 11.97 -3.08 -5.66
C LEU A 127 12.16 -3.37 -7.15
N THR A 128 12.93 -4.42 -7.43
CA THR A 128 13.19 -4.85 -8.81
C THR A 128 13.09 -6.37 -8.88
N VAL A 129 12.54 -6.89 -9.97
CA VAL A 129 12.56 -8.34 -10.24
C VAL A 129 14.00 -8.77 -10.53
N LEU A 130 14.61 -9.48 -9.60
CA LEU A 130 15.99 -9.97 -9.70
C LEU A 130 16.10 -11.33 -10.36
N GLY A 131 15.01 -12.09 -10.37
CA GLY A 131 14.98 -13.43 -10.96
C GLY A 131 13.56 -13.96 -11.10
N LYS A 132 13.45 -15.08 -11.84
CA LYS A 132 12.18 -15.75 -12.14
C LYS A 132 12.35 -17.25 -11.95
N GLU A 133 11.46 -17.89 -11.21
CA GLU A 133 11.52 -19.31 -10.93
C GLU A 133 10.23 -20.01 -11.42
N ARG A 134 10.40 -21.24 -11.95
CA ARG A 134 9.31 -22.17 -12.19
C ARG A 134 9.36 -23.28 -11.16
N ASN A 135 8.19 -23.69 -10.65
CA ASN A 135 8.07 -24.67 -9.58
C ASN A 135 9.00 -24.37 -8.41
N PRO A 136 8.93 -23.14 -7.86
CA PRO A 136 9.83 -22.72 -6.80
C PRO A 136 9.69 -23.63 -5.60
N VAL A 137 10.81 -23.83 -4.89
CA VAL A 137 10.82 -24.52 -3.63
C VAL A 137 10.93 -23.51 -2.49
N TRP A 138 10.27 -23.78 -1.39
CA TRP A 138 10.44 -23.00 -0.18
C TRP A 138 11.46 -23.68 0.71
N ILE A 139 12.51 -22.95 1.05
CA ILE A 139 13.42 -23.36 2.11
C ILE A 139 12.88 -22.77 3.40
N ARG A 140 12.38 -23.61 4.30
CA ARG A 140 11.82 -23.17 5.58
C ARG A 140 12.87 -22.39 6.37
N THR A 141 12.46 -21.23 6.82
CA THR A 141 13.25 -20.32 7.65
C THR A 141 13.05 -20.65 9.14
N ASP A 142 13.95 -20.21 9.99
CA ASP A 142 13.91 -20.48 11.43
C ASP A 142 12.59 -20.06 12.07
N TRP A 143 12.08 -18.87 11.70
CA TRP A 143 10.79 -18.39 12.21
C TRP A 143 9.62 -19.35 11.96
N SER A 144 9.66 -20.13 10.88
CA SER A 144 8.56 -21.06 10.57
C SER A 144 8.53 -22.27 11.51
N TYR A 145 9.67 -22.63 12.07
CA TYR A 145 9.77 -23.65 13.12
C TYR A 145 9.40 -23.07 14.47
N ALA A 146 9.83 -21.83 14.76
CA ALA A 146 9.46 -21.14 15.99
C ALA A 146 7.94 -20.90 16.08
N GLU A 147 7.29 -20.52 14.99
CA GLU A 147 5.83 -20.36 14.92
C GLU A 147 5.08 -21.66 15.23
N GLU A 148 5.62 -22.80 14.82
CA GLU A 148 5.05 -24.13 15.08
C GLU A 148 5.54 -24.76 16.40
N ASN A 149 6.34 -24.05 17.20
CA ASN A 149 7.00 -24.56 18.42
C ASN A 149 7.83 -25.83 18.15
N MET A 150 8.51 -25.89 17.01
CA MET A 150 9.35 -27.01 16.61
C MET A 150 10.84 -26.66 16.74
N PRO A 151 11.69 -27.67 17.02
CA PRO A 151 13.13 -27.47 16.96
C PRO A 151 13.58 -27.00 15.57
N VAL A 152 14.50 -26.04 15.52
CA VAL A 152 15.04 -25.53 14.26
C VAL A 152 16.13 -26.49 13.76
N PRO A 153 15.95 -27.15 12.59
CA PRO A 153 16.97 -28.03 12.03
C PRO A 153 18.17 -27.21 11.50
N PRO A 154 19.34 -27.85 11.27
CA PRO A 154 20.46 -27.20 10.60
C PRO A 154 20.08 -26.55 9.26
N GLU A 155 20.78 -25.50 8.84
CA GLU A 155 20.45 -24.74 7.61
C GLU A 155 20.42 -25.62 6.35
N ASN A 156 21.31 -26.64 6.28
CA ASN A 156 21.41 -27.54 5.13
C ASN A 156 20.54 -28.81 5.27
N ASP A 157 19.63 -28.85 6.23
CA ASP A 157 18.77 -30.01 6.42
C ASP A 157 17.76 -30.15 5.25
N PRO A 158 17.69 -31.32 4.59
CA PRO A 158 16.73 -31.57 3.53
C PRO A 158 15.27 -31.39 3.94
N GLU A 159 14.93 -31.54 5.22
CA GLU A 159 13.58 -31.33 5.74
C GLU A 159 13.11 -29.87 5.66
N ARG A 160 14.05 -28.93 5.49
CA ARG A 160 13.72 -27.52 5.22
C ARG A 160 13.13 -27.30 3.83
N ILE A 161 13.28 -28.23 2.91
CA ILE A 161 12.87 -28.08 1.52
C ILE A 161 11.40 -28.47 1.35
N VAL A 162 10.53 -27.49 1.18
CA VAL A 162 9.08 -27.71 0.98
C VAL A 162 8.70 -27.36 -0.45
N ARG A 163 8.06 -28.31 -1.14
CA ARG A 163 7.63 -28.13 -2.53
C ARG A 163 6.14 -27.83 -2.62
N GLY A 164 5.75 -27.06 -3.68
CA GLY A 164 4.36 -26.80 -4.04
C GLY A 164 3.64 -25.74 -3.21
N VAL A 165 4.23 -25.21 -2.14
CA VAL A 165 3.60 -24.14 -1.32
C VAL A 165 3.67 -22.77 -1.97
N LEU A 166 4.69 -22.54 -2.82
CA LEU A 166 4.89 -21.28 -3.54
C LEU A 166 4.26 -21.28 -4.96
N GLY A 167 3.39 -22.24 -5.23
CA GLY A 167 2.73 -22.36 -6.53
C GLY A 167 3.65 -22.71 -7.68
N LYS A 168 3.24 -22.40 -8.91
CA LYS A 168 3.97 -22.76 -10.14
C LYS A 168 5.05 -21.78 -10.56
N TYR A 169 4.97 -20.53 -10.11
CA TYR A 169 5.84 -19.44 -10.54
C TYR A 169 6.23 -18.55 -9.37
N ALA A 170 7.42 -17.95 -9.43
CA ALA A 170 7.83 -16.90 -8.53
C ALA A 170 8.67 -15.83 -9.26
N LEU A 171 8.50 -14.57 -8.82
CA LEU A 171 9.34 -13.43 -9.14
C LEU A 171 10.15 -13.09 -7.89
N LEU A 172 11.46 -13.09 -8.00
CA LEU A 172 12.37 -12.84 -6.88
C LEU A 172 12.60 -11.34 -6.73
N LEU A 173 12.44 -10.79 -5.54
CA LEU A 173 12.59 -9.36 -5.25
C LEU A 173 13.84 -9.04 -4.40
N GLY A 174 14.57 -10.07 -3.97
CA GLY A 174 15.70 -9.93 -3.05
C GLY A 174 15.29 -10.08 -1.58
N ASN A 175 16.29 -10.24 -0.71
CA ASN A 175 16.13 -10.39 0.75
C ASN A 175 15.10 -11.45 1.17
N GLY A 176 14.95 -12.51 0.37
CA GLY A 176 13.97 -13.57 0.62
C GLY A 176 12.54 -13.25 0.17
N TYR A 177 12.23 -12.01 -0.20
CA TYR A 177 10.90 -11.61 -0.67
C TYR A 177 10.63 -12.08 -2.10
N LYS A 178 9.40 -12.53 -2.32
CA LYS A 178 8.92 -13.04 -3.62
C LYS A 178 7.49 -12.62 -3.87
N ILE A 179 7.15 -12.48 -5.16
CA ILE A 179 5.76 -12.57 -5.62
C ILE A 179 5.61 -13.99 -6.16
N HIS A 180 4.78 -14.82 -5.53
CA HIS A 180 4.71 -16.24 -5.84
C HIS A 180 3.28 -16.77 -5.91
N GLY A 181 3.10 -17.91 -6.54
CA GLY A 181 1.82 -18.60 -6.61
C GLY A 181 1.37 -19.15 -5.24
N THR A 182 0.10 -19.50 -5.13
CA THR A 182 -0.44 -20.08 -3.89
C THR A 182 -1.55 -21.08 -4.18
N LYS A 183 -1.61 -22.13 -3.36
CA LYS A 183 -2.77 -23.02 -3.29
C LYS A 183 -3.90 -22.50 -2.41
N TRP A 184 -3.63 -21.52 -1.55
CA TRP A 184 -4.60 -20.92 -0.62
C TRP A 184 -5.35 -19.75 -1.26
N THR A 185 -5.98 -20.00 -2.40
CA THR A 185 -6.68 -18.95 -3.17
C THR A 185 -7.85 -18.29 -2.43
N ARG A 186 -8.41 -18.95 -1.41
CA ARG A 186 -9.48 -18.40 -0.56
C ARG A 186 -9.01 -17.24 0.33
N LEU A 187 -7.71 -17.16 0.59
CA LEU A 187 -7.11 -16.10 1.42
C LEU A 187 -6.66 -14.89 0.60
N LEU A 188 -6.76 -14.95 -0.73
CA LEU A 188 -6.42 -13.80 -1.57
C LEU A 188 -7.37 -12.64 -1.32
N GLY A 189 -6.80 -11.46 -1.10
CA GLY A 189 -7.50 -10.26 -0.67
C GLY A 189 -7.38 -10.00 0.84
N THR A 190 -6.54 -10.77 1.56
CA THR A 190 -6.28 -10.59 2.99
C THR A 190 -4.78 -10.57 3.32
N HIS A 191 -4.45 -10.15 4.53
CA HIS A 191 -3.10 -10.18 5.09
C HIS A 191 -2.86 -11.54 5.75
N PHE A 192 -2.14 -12.44 5.09
CA PHE A 192 -1.93 -13.80 5.62
C PHE A 192 -0.52 -14.36 5.42
N THR A 193 0.34 -13.63 4.71
CA THR A 193 1.69 -14.12 4.44
C THR A 193 2.69 -13.65 5.50
N HIS A 194 3.88 -14.18 5.44
CA HIS A 194 5.02 -13.75 6.28
C HIS A 194 5.87 -12.66 5.63
N GLY A 195 5.29 -11.90 4.68
CA GLY A 195 5.93 -10.78 3.99
C GLY A 195 5.98 -10.92 2.48
N CYS A 196 5.93 -12.12 1.92
CA CYS A 196 5.82 -12.33 0.49
C CYS A 196 4.43 -11.91 -0.05
N VAL A 197 4.35 -11.70 -1.36
CA VAL A 197 3.08 -11.42 -2.05
C VAL A 197 2.58 -12.70 -2.71
N SER A 198 1.49 -13.26 -2.21
CA SER A 198 0.85 -14.46 -2.74
C SER A 198 -0.19 -14.12 -3.81
N VAL A 199 -0.14 -14.79 -4.96
CA VAL A 199 -1.01 -14.56 -6.12
C VAL A 199 -1.60 -15.89 -6.58
N GLY A 200 -2.79 -15.89 -7.15
CA GLY A 200 -3.32 -17.07 -7.82
C GLY A 200 -2.43 -17.50 -9.01
N ASP A 201 -2.14 -18.79 -9.12
CA ASP A 201 -1.21 -19.31 -10.15
C ASP A 201 -1.57 -18.85 -11.57
N LYS A 202 -2.86 -18.82 -11.92
CA LYS A 202 -3.33 -18.39 -13.26
C LYS A 202 -3.01 -16.92 -13.52
N ASP A 203 -3.24 -16.06 -12.53
CA ASP A 203 -2.98 -14.62 -12.64
C ASP A 203 -1.49 -14.33 -12.63
N LEU A 204 -0.72 -15.09 -11.86
CA LEU A 204 0.73 -14.97 -11.83
C LEU A 204 1.38 -15.46 -13.11
N GLU A 205 0.85 -16.49 -13.76
CA GLU A 205 1.41 -17.00 -15.02
C GLU A 205 1.46 -15.93 -16.10
N THR A 206 0.39 -15.15 -16.26
CA THR A 206 0.34 -14.05 -17.23
C THR A 206 1.42 -13.01 -16.91
N ARG A 207 1.54 -12.61 -15.66
CA ARG A 207 2.56 -11.65 -15.21
C ARG A 207 3.97 -12.21 -15.37
N TYR A 208 4.16 -13.46 -15.00
CA TYR A 208 5.43 -14.16 -15.15
C TYR A 208 5.92 -14.18 -16.62
N ARG A 209 5.02 -14.34 -17.59
CA ARG A 209 5.36 -14.32 -19.02
C ARG A 209 5.74 -12.91 -19.49
N THR A 210 5.07 -11.87 -19.00
CA THR A 210 5.24 -10.49 -19.43
C THR A 210 6.40 -9.79 -18.72
N VAL A 211 6.54 -10.01 -17.43
CA VAL A 211 7.56 -9.35 -16.58
C VAL A 211 8.94 -9.90 -16.92
N LYS A 212 9.93 -9.00 -17.03
CA LYS A 212 11.35 -9.30 -17.28
C LYS A 212 12.15 -9.15 -15.97
N ILE A 213 13.34 -9.72 -15.93
CA ILE A 213 14.34 -9.36 -14.91
C ILE A 213 14.68 -7.88 -15.14
N GLY A 214 14.76 -7.11 -14.07
CA GLY A 214 14.90 -5.65 -14.13
C GLY A 214 13.58 -4.88 -13.98
N THR A 215 12.41 -5.54 -14.19
CA THR A 215 11.10 -4.89 -14.03
C THR A 215 10.93 -4.31 -12.63
N LYS A 216 10.46 -3.06 -12.57
CA LYS A 216 10.19 -2.37 -11.30
C LYS A 216 8.93 -2.89 -10.62
N VAL A 217 8.98 -2.94 -9.29
CA VAL A 217 7.88 -3.35 -8.42
C VAL A 217 7.76 -2.32 -7.32
N TYR A 218 6.66 -1.59 -7.32
CA TYR A 218 6.34 -0.59 -6.29
C TYR A 218 5.38 -1.21 -5.29
N ILE A 219 5.73 -1.16 -3.99
CA ILE A 219 4.93 -1.71 -2.89
C ILE A 219 4.66 -0.60 -1.88
N TYR A 220 3.40 -0.34 -1.52
CA TYR A 220 2.96 0.68 -0.57
C TYR A 220 1.82 0.20 0.32
#